data_996ae74826294a33e96dab0dc28e2963
#
_entry.id   996ae74826294a33e96dab0dc28e2963
#
_cell.length_a   1.000
_cell.length_b   1.000
_cell.length_c   1.000
_cell.angle_alpha   90.00
_cell.angle_beta   90.00
_cell.angle_gamma   90.00
#
_symmetry.space_group_name_H-M   'P 1'
#
loop_
_entity.id
_entity.type
_entity.pdbx_description
1 polymer ?
#
loop_
_entity_poly.entity_id
_entity_poly.type
_entity_poly.pdbx_seq_one_letter_code
_entity_poly.pdbx_strand_id
1 'polypeptide(L)'
;MCPQTSGREKAFLKKLPLATYRDIVSQLAELGCKEINLQGSGEPLLNRNINEYIKYAFDKGIDCNIVSNGFNLDETMSEKLVQAGLKNIRVSVIGYNTTQYAHWMSKDAFSTVYRQVHRFMQISKSSYTTISSYHLILDNDRIEHEIVEYRENWIDPLGIDAEIWQMHNWGGQYDTPYERDKKEKRSCGRPFAPYLNVRAGGIDGKHAAVVPCCYVLGQDSKAVLGHLEDQSIEEVWNSVEYNALRQAHKEERFDDIDYCKNCDQLYDAPDSLVWSNIKGKAYGQHKIDKSFDFRDFIKND
;
A
#
# COMPACT_ATOMS: atom_id res chain seq x y z
N MET A 1 14.73 3.99 -1.52
CA MET A 1 13.57 4.40 -0.71
C MET A 1 12.79 3.24 -0.10
N CYS A 2 12.52 2.14 -0.78
CA CYS A 2 11.81 1.02 -0.14
C CYS A 2 12.70 0.40 0.96
N PRO A 3 12.22 0.23 2.21
CA PRO A 3 13.00 -0.36 3.31
C PRO A 3 13.52 -1.76 3.01
N GLN A 4 12.93 -2.46 2.06
CA GLN A 4 13.38 -3.79 1.61
C GLN A 4 14.73 -3.81 0.92
N THR A 5 15.13 -2.70 0.30
CA THR A 5 16.44 -2.61 -0.35
C THR A 5 17.59 -2.52 0.65
N SER A 6 17.31 -2.20 1.92
CA SER A 6 18.32 -2.12 2.99
C SER A 6 18.79 -3.49 3.52
N GLY A 7 18.43 -4.59 2.87
CA GLY A 7 19.00 -5.92 3.13
C GLY A 7 18.45 -6.64 4.37
N ARG A 8 17.47 -6.06 5.06
CA ARG A 8 16.99 -6.62 6.33
C ARG A 8 16.02 -7.79 6.19
N GLU A 9 15.48 -8.10 4.96
CA GLU A 9 14.38 -9.04 4.90
C GLU A 9 14.10 -9.81 3.65
N LYS A 10 14.88 -10.83 3.49
CA LYS A 10 14.59 -11.85 2.47
C LYS A 10 13.47 -12.84 2.86
N ALA A 11 13.12 -12.93 4.14
CA ALA A 11 12.22 -13.98 4.63
C ALA A 11 10.77 -13.88 4.11
N PHE A 12 10.30 -12.66 3.85
CA PHE A 12 8.94 -12.41 3.38
C PHE A 12 8.82 -12.14 1.87
N LEU A 13 9.94 -12.13 1.14
CA LEU A 13 9.98 -12.01 -0.32
C LEU A 13 9.59 -13.33 -0.99
N LYS A 14 8.39 -13.82 -0.72
CA LYS A 14 7.83 -15.02 -1.32
C LYS A 14 6.62 -14.65 -2.19
N LYS A 15 6.29 -15.52 -3.13
CA LYS A 15 4.98 -15.48 -3.77
C LYS A 15 3.97 -16.17 -2.84
N LEU A 16 2.83 -15.54 -2.65
CA LEU A 16 1.70 -16.23 -2.04
C LEU A 16 1.25 -17.36 -3.00
N PRO A 17 1.17 -18.62 -2.55
CA PRO A 17 0.65 -19.71 -3.40
C PRO A 17 -0.77 -19.40 -3.87
N LEU A 18 -1.08 -19.72 -5.13
CA LEU A 18 -2.40 -19.42 -5.71
C LEU A 18 -3.52 -20.16 -4.96
N ALA A 19 -3.27 -21.35 -4.46
CA ALA A 19 -4.24 -22.11 -3.65
C ALA A 19 -4.58 -21.34 -2.37
N THR A 20 -3.57 -20.97 -1.59
CA THR A 20 -3.74 -20.18 -0.36
C THR A 20 -4.44 -18.84 -0.64
N TYR A 21 -4.07 -18.16 -1.74
CA TYR A 21 -4.74 -16.93 -2.15
C TYR A 21 -6.24 -17.15 -2.43
N ARG A 22 -6.59 -18.23 -3.14
CA ARG A 22 -7.99 -18.59 -3.43
C ARG A 22 -8.80 -18.85 -2.17
N ASP A 23 -8.23 -19.52 -1.20
CA ASP A 23 -8.88 -19.79 0.09
C ASP A 23 -9.13 -18.46 0.85
N ILE A 24 -8.13 -17.58 0.90
CA ILE A 24 -8.26 -16.25 1.51
C ILE A 24 -9.36 -15.43 0.80
N VAL A 25 -9.36 -15.37 -0.53
CA VAL A 25 -10.34 -14.61 -1.30
C VAL A 25 -11.75 -15.18 -1.15
N SER A 26 -11.89 -16.50 -1.01
CA SER A 26 -13.19 -17.14 -0.73
C SER A 26 -13.75 -16.70 0.62
N GLN A 27 -12.93 -16.74 1.67
CA GLN A 27 -13.32 -16.23 3.00
C GLN A 27 -13.67 -14.73 2.97
N LEU A 28 -12.87 -13.92 2.26
CA LEU A 28 -13.14 -12.50 2.09
C LEU A 28 -14.47 -12.23 1.39
N ALA A 29 -14.83 -13.03 0.38
CA ALA A 29 -16.09 -12.92 -0.33
C ALA A 29 -17.28 -13.23 0.59
N GLU A 30 -17.19 -14.28 1.42
CA GLU A 30 -18.20 -14.66 2.42
C GLU A 30 -18.37 -13.57 3.48
N LEU A 31 -17.28 -12.91 3.88
CA LEU A 31 -17.29 -11.76 4.80
C LEU A 31 -17.76 -10.45 4.14
N GLY A 32 -18.10 -10.46 2.85
CA GLY A 32 -18.60 -9.29 2.13
C GLY A 32 -17.55 -8.26 1.74
N CYS A 33 -16.27 -8.65 1.68
CA CYS A 33 -15.19 -7.81 1.20
C CYS A 33 -15.47 -7.29 -0.21
N LYS A 34 -15.21 -6.02 -0.45
CA LYS A 34 -15.48 -5.37 -1.74
C LYS A 34 -14.21 -5.12 -2.55
N GLU A 35 -13.07 -5.03 -1.90
CA GLU A 35 -11.83 -4.63 -2.55
C GLU A 35 -10.62 -5.30 -1.93
N ILE A 36 -9.66 -5.69 -2.77
CA ILE A 36 -8.33 -6.13 -2.37
C ILE A 36 -7.25 -5.35 -3.12
N ASN A 37 -6.11 -5.16 -2.44
CA ASN A 37 -4.96 -4.48 -3.00
C ASN A 37 -3.77 -5.45 -3.07
N LEU A 38 -3.33 -5.82 -4.27
CA LEU A 38 -2.13 -6.59 -4.50
C LEU A 38 -0.93 -5.66 -4.54
N GLN A 39 -0.32 -5.46 -3.38
CA GLN A 39 0.81 -4.55 -3.19
C GLN A 39 1.73 -5.09 -2.11
N GLY A 40 2.80 -4.39 -1.84
CA GLY A 40 3.59 -4.58 -0.64
C GLY A 40 5.03 -4.89 -0.91
N SER A 41 5.55 -5.89 -0.20
CA SER A 41 6.97 -6.22 -0.15
C SER A 41 7.47 -6.83 -1.46
N GLY A 42 7.68 -6.02 -2.50
CA GLY A 42 8.10 -6.45 -3.82
C GLY A 42 7.30 -5.80 -4.93
N GLU A 43 7.55 -6.24 -6.14
CA GLU A 43 6.87 -5.75 -7.35
C GLU A 43 5.86 -6.81 -7.83
N PRO A 44 4.55 -6.53 -7.79
CA PRO A 44 3.52 -7.50 -8.19
C PRO A 44 3.67 -8.01 -9.63
N LEU A 45 4.10 -7.14 -10.55
CA LEU A 45 4.24 -7.49 -11.96
C LEU A 45 5.46 -8.39 -12.27
N LEU A 46 6.29 -8.72 -11.27
CA LEU A 46 7.25 -9.82 -11.38
C LEU A 46 6.56 -11.18 -11.35
N ASN A 47 5.34 -11.26 -10.83
CA ASN A 47 4.52 -12.46 -10.96
C ASN A 47 3.84 -12.49 -12.32
N ARG A 48 4.39 -13.22 -13.27
CA ARG A 48 3.86 -13.31 -14.65
C ARG A 48 2.45 -13.91 -14.75
N ASN A 49 1.96 -14.54 -13.67
CA ASN A 49 0.62 -15.12 -13.56
C ASN A 49 -0.29 -14.28 -12.64
N ILE A 50 0.03 -13.01 -12.39
CA ILE A 50 -0.76 -12.12 -11.53
C ILE A 50 -2.22 -12.00 -12.01
N ASN A 51 -2.45 -12.15 -13.31
CA ASN A 51 -3.77 -12.16 -13.92
C ASN A 51 -4.69 -13.28 -13.36
N GLU A 52 -4.14 -14.44 -12.94
CA GLU A 52 -4.93 -15.51 -12.34
C GLU A 52 -5.46 -15.12 -10.95
N TYR A 53 -4.68 -14.35 -10.19
CA TYR A 53 -5.07 -13.82 -8.89
C TYR A 53 -6.18 -12.77 -9.06
N ILE A 54 -6.00 -11.84 -10.00
CA ILE A 54 -6.99 -10.78 -10.29
C ILE A 54 -8.29 -11.39 -10.75
N LYS A 55 -8.22 -12.30 -11.73
CA LYS A 55 -9.42 -12.95 -12.28
C LYS A 55 -10.20 -13.71 -11.21
N TYR A 56 -9.52 -14.40 -10.30
CA TYR A 56 -10.21 -15.13 -9.23
C TYR A 56 -10.96 -14.17 -8.29
N ALA A 57 -10.36 -13.03 -7.90
CA ALA A 57 -11.05 -12.02 -7.10
C ALA A 57 -12.23 -11.41 -7.86
N PHE A 58 -12.04 -11.07 -9.13
CA PHE A 58 -13.09 -10.54 -9.99
C PHE A 58 -14.28 -11.51 -10.13
N ASP A 59 -14.02 -12.79 -10.34
CA ASP A 59 -15.05 -13.84 -10.42
C ASP A 59 -15.82 -14.03 -9.09
N LYS A 60 -15.24 -13.62 -7.97
CA LYS A 60 -15.88 -13.58 -6.65
C LYS A 60 -16.60 -12.26 -6.35
N GLY A 61 -16.63 -11.32 -7.28
CA GLY A 61 -17.24 -10.00 -7.12
C GLY A 61 -16.43 -9.04 -6.25
N ILE A 62 -15.11 -9.25 -6.14
CA ILE A 62 -14.20 -8.41 -5.38
C ILE A 62 -13.34 -7.59 -6.34
N ASP A 63 -13.38 -6.28 -6.22
CA ASP A 63 -12.52 -5.36 -6.97
C ASP A 63 -11.05 -5.59 -6.59
N CYS A 64 -10.20 -5.75 -7.60
CA CYS A 64 -8.77 -5.97 -7.38
C CYS A 64 -7.96 -4.78 -7.87
N ASN A 65 -7.12 -4.22 -7.01
CA ASN A 65 -6.19 -3.15 -7.35
C ASN A 65 -4.74 -3.62 -7.22
N ILE A 66 -3.84 -2.96 -7.95
CA ILE A 66 -2.39 -3.20 -7.89
C ILE A 66 -1.67 -1.89 -7.62
N VAL A 67 -0.59 -1.93 -6.83
CA VAL A 67 0.42 -0.87 -6.76
C VAL A 67 1.72 -1.42 -7.34
N SER A 68 2.24 -0.76 -8.37
CA SER A 68 3.40 -1.21 -9.14
C SER A 68 4.38 -0.07 -9.39
N ASN A 69 5.66 -0.39 -9.61
CA ASN A 69 6.63 0.56 -10.15
C ASN A 69 6.49 0.80 -11.66
N GLY A 70 5.59 0.09 -12.33
CA GLY A 70 5.28 0.23 -13.75
C GLY A 70 6.33 -0.31 -14.71
N PHE A 71 7.50 -0.75 -14.23
CA PHE A 71 8.61 -1.17 -15.11
C PHE A 71 8.30 -2.44 -15.93
N ASN A 72 7.50 -3.34 -15.39
CA ASN A 72 7.07 -4.57 -16.08
C ASN A 72 5.66 -4.47 -16.68
N LEU A 73 5.13 -3.25 -16.86
CA LEU A 73 3.83 -2.99 -17.45
C LEU A 73 3.93 -2.94 -18.99
N ASP A 74 4.51 -3.98 -19.59
CA ASP A 74 4.58 -4.13 -21.04
C ASP A 74 3.19 -4.39 -21.65
N GLU A 75 3.11 -4.39 -22.97
CA GLU A 75 1.84 -4.55 -23.72
C GLU A 75 1.12 -5.85 -23.33
N THR A 76 1.85 -6.96 -23.34
CA THR A 76 1.30 -8.29 -22.99
C THR A 76 0.78 -8.32 -21.56
N MET A 77 1.51 -7.73 -20.61
CA MET A 77 1.06 -7.64 -19.21
C MET A 77 -0.17 -6.72 -19.12
N SER A 78 -0.16 -5.59 -19.80
CA SER A 78 -1.29 -4.65 -19.83
C SER A 78 -2.59 -5.32 -20.30
N GLU A 79 -2.53 -6.05 -21.41
CA GLU A 79 -3.67 -6.81 -21.93
C GLU A 79 -4.16 -7.87 -20.95
N LYS A 80 -3.25 -8.65 -20.35
CA LYS A 80 -3.59 -9.66 -19.33
C LYS A 80 -4.30 -9.06 -18.12
N LEU A 81 -3.84 -7.91 -17.65
CA LEU A 81 -4.44 -7.22 -16.50
C LEU A 81 -5.86 -6.74 -16.80
N VAL A 82 -6.06 -6.12 -17.95
CA VAL A 82 -7.36 -5.65 -18.41
C VAL A 82 -8.34 -6.82 -18.61
N GLN A 83 -7.90 -7.88 -19.30
CA GLN A 83 -8.72 -9.08 -19.54
C GLN A 83 -9.08 -9.83 -18.27
N ALA A 84 -8.23 -9.77 -17.24
CA ALA A 84 -8.48 -10.37 -15.93
C ALA A 84 -9.49 -9.61 -15.08
N GLY A 85 -9.90 -8.41 -15.48
CA GLY A 85 -10.84 -7.58 -14.72
C GLY A 85 -10.19 -6.76 -13.62
N LEU A 86 -8.92 -6.34 -13.82
CA LEU A 86 -8.27 -5.40 -12.88
C LEU A 86 -9.10 -4.12 -12.74
N LYS A 87 -9.34 -3.66 -11.50
CA LYS A 87 -10.05 -2.41 -11.24
C LYS A 87 -9.16 -1.19 -11.45
N ASN A 88 -8.03 -1.15 -10.76
CA ASN A 88 -7.08 -0.04 -10.86
C ASN A 88 -5.64 -0.52 -10.74
N ILE A 89 -4.75 0.12 -11.50
CA ILE A 89 -3.32 0.06 -11.24
C ILE A 89 -2.83 1.45 -10.85
N ARG A 90 -2.19 1.55 -9.67
CA ARG A 90 -1.52 2.75 -9.19
C ARG A 90 -0.02 2.62 -9.39
N VAL A 91 0.55 3.48 -10.24
CA VAL A 91 1.97 3.44 -10.56
C VAL A 91 2.74 4.37 -9.64
N SER A 92 3.71 3.81 -8.92
CA SER A 92 4.62 4.58 -8.06
C SER A 92 5.71 5.22 -8.90
N VAL A 93 5.67 6.53 -9.06
CA VAL A 93 6.66 7.32 -9.81
C VAL A 93 7.28 8.33 -8.85
N ILE A 94 8.37 7.90 -8.19
CA ILE A 94 9.05 8.73 -7.20
C ILE A 94 10.21 9.44 -7.85
N GLY A 95 10.09 10.74 -8.00
CA GLY A 95 10.98 11.60 -8.79
C GLY A 95 10.23 12.24 -9.96
N TYR A 96 10.46 13.52 -10.16
CA TYR A 96 9.74 14.35 -11.12
C TYR A 96 10.47 14.51 -12.47
N ASN A 97 11.66 13.93 -12.61
CA ASN A 97 12.43 13.84 -13.86
C ASN A 97 13.34 12.61 -13.85
N THR A 98 14.01 12.37 -14.95
CA THR A 98 14.89 11.19 -15.14
C THR A 98 15.95 11.07 -14.04
N THR A 99 16.61 12.17 -13.66
CA THR A 99 17.67 12.16 -12.65
C THR A 99 17.11 11.83 -11.25
N GLN A 100 16.06 12.50 -10.84
CA GLN A 100 15.42 12.26 -9.55
C GLN A 100 14.82 10.85 -9.49
N TYR A 101 14.15 10.42 -10.55
CA TYR A 101 13.61 9.07 -10.64
C TYR A 101 14.71 8.00 -10.52
N ALA A 102 15.80 8.15 -11.26
CA ALA A 102 16.92 7.20 -11.21
C ALA A 102 17.53 7.11 -9.80
N HIS A 103 17.66 8.25 -9.13
CA HIS A 103 18.15 8.30 -7.75
C HIS A 103 17.22 7.56 -6.77
N TRP A 104 15.93 7.92 -6.76
CA TRP A 104 14.99 7.41 -5.77
C TRP A 104 14.45 6.01 -6.06
N MET A 105 14.27 5.68 -7.34
CA MET A 105 13.83 4.35 -7.77
C MET A 105 14.99 3.39 -8.04
N SER A 106 16.24 3.87 -7.88
CA SER A 106 17.46 3.09 -8.11
C SER A 106 17.55 2.47 -9.50
N LYS A 107 16.94 3.11 -10.50
CA LYS A 107 16.92 2.66 -11.89
C LYS A 107 16.63 3.80 -12.85
N ASP A 108 17.44 3.93 -13.90
CA ASP A 108 17.15 4.84 -15.01
C ASP A 108 16.05 4.25 -15.91
N ALA A 109 14.81 4.50 -15.53
CA ALA A 109 13.65 3.92 -16.22
C ALA A 109 12.46 4.87 -16.39
N PHE A 110 12.63 6.16 -16.10
CA PHE A 110 11.55 7.15 -16.17
C PHE A 110 10.83 7.14 -17.53
N SER A 111 11.58 7.28 -18.63
CA SER A 111 11.03 7.26 -19.99
C SER A 111 10.41 5.91 -20.39
N THR A 112 10.91 4.81 -19.82
CA THR A 112 10.33 3.48 -20.07
C THR A 112 8.98 3.36 -19.40
N VAL A 113 8.89 3.74 -18.12
CA VAL A 113 7.63 3.69 -17.35
C VAL A 113 6.61 4.66 -17.96
N TYR A 114 7.05 5.85 -18.40
CA TYR A 114 6.18 6.80 -19.11
C TYR A 114 5.52 6.16 -20.34
N ARG A 115 6.30 5.53 -21.22
CA ARG A 115 5.76 4.87 -22.43
C ARG A 115 4.82 3.71 -22.09
N GLN A 116 5.13 2.93 -21.06
CA GLN A 116 4.29 1.81 -20.62
C GLN A 116 2.97 2.28 -20.03
N VAL A 117 2.99 3.32 -19.20
CA VAL A 117 1.77 3.94 -18.67
C VAL A 117 0.91 4.51 -19.76
N HIS A 118 1.49 5.27 -20.70
CA HIS A 118 0.76 5.81 -21.84
C HIS A 118 0.12 4.68 -22.69
N ARG A 119 0.84 3.60 -22.95
CA ARG A 119 0.30 2.44 -23.67
C ARG A 119 -0.82 1.75 -22.89
N PHE A 120 -0.65 1.56 -21.60
CA PHE A 120 -1.70 0.99 -20.75
C PHE A 120 -2.98 1.80 -20.79
N MET A 121 -2.90 3.13 -20.75
CA MET A 121 -4.06 4.01 -20.88
C MET A 121 -4.79 3.81 -22.21
N GLN A 122 -4.06 3.56 -23.31
CA GLN A 122 -4.67 3.27 -24.61
C GLN A 122 -5.39 1.91 -24.61
N ILE A 123 -4.76 0.87 -24.04
CA ILE A 123 -5.32 -0.49 -23.95
C ILE A 123 -6.57 -0.50 -23.07
N SER A 124 -6.54 0.22 -21.95
CA SER A 124 -7.63 0.22 -20.96
C SER A 124 -8.77 1.19 -21.29
N LYS A 125 -8.63 2.05 -22.30
CA LYS A 125 -9.54 3.18 -22.59
C LYS A 125 -11.04 2.82 -22.66
N SER A 126 -11.36 1.63 -23.16
CA SER A 126 -12.75 1.16 -23.31
C SER A 126 -13.09 0.05 -22.33
N SER A 127 -12.31 -0.11 -21.26
CA SER A 127 -12.50 -1.12 -20.26
C SER A 127 -12.93 -0.53 -18.92
N TYR A 128 -13.24 -1.42 -17.98
CA TYR A 128 -13.48 -1.09 -16.57
C TYR A 128 -12.22 -0.66 -15.81
N THR A 129 -11.04 -1.01 -16.33
CA THR A 129 -9.74 -0.82 -15.69
C THR A 129 -9.28 0.62 -15.77
N THR A 130 -8.85 1.17 -14.65
CA THR A 130 -8.28 2.53 -14.56
C THR A 130 -6.80 2.49 -14.17
N ILE A 131 -6.11 3.60 -14.40
CA ILE A 131 -4.72 3.79 -13.99
C ILE A 131 -4.56 5.14 -13.31
N SER A 132 -3.77 5.17 -12.27
CA SER A 132 -3.39 6.40 -11.57
C SER A 132 -1.90 6.39 -11.25
N SER A 133 -1.34 7.56 -10.95
CA SER A 133 0.04 7.67 -10.51
C SER A 133 0.14 8.23 -9.09
N TYR A 134 1.31 8.02 -8.49
CA TYR A 134 1.57 8.40 -7.13
C TYR A 134 3.02 8.85 -6.97
N HIS A 135 3.21 9.99 -6.32
CA HIS A 135 4.49 10.57 -6.01
C HIS A 135 4.60 10.88 -4.51
N LEU A 136 5.81 10.85 -3.98
CA LEU A 136 6.14 11.32 -2.64
C LEU A 136 7.00 12.57 -2.73
N ILE A 137 6.68 13.59 -1.96
CA ILE A 137 7.53 14.77 -1.80
C ILE A 137 8.88 14.34 -1.23
N LEU A 138 9.93 14.77 -1.89
CA LEU A 138 11.31 14.39 -1.60
C LEU A 138 12.03 15.44 -0.74
N ASP A 139 11.58 16.69 -0.85
CA ASP A 139 12.15 17.83 -0.15
C ASP A 139 11.01 18.76 0.33
N ASN A 140 10.81 18.83 1.65
CA ASN A 140 9.75 19.63 2.22
C ASN A 140 9.92 21.15 2.03
N ASP A 141 11.13 21.60 1.83
CA ASP A 141 11.39 23.03 1.56
C ASP A 141 11.03 23.41 0.12
N ARG A 142 10.73 22.42 -0.73
CA ARG A 142 10.47 22.60 -2.17
C ARG A 142 9.16 21.96 -2.64
N ILE A 143 8.17 21.80 -1.78
CA ILE A 143 6.90 21.11 -2.08
C ILE A 143 6.24 21.66 -3.34
N GLU A 144 6.05 22.97 -3.43
CA GLU A 144 5.39 23.60 -4.58
C GLU A 144 6.16 23.38 -5.88
N HIS A 145 7.48 23.48 -5.83
CA HIS A 145 8.33 23.20 -6.98
C HIS A 145 8.20 21.74 -7.43
N GLU A 146 8.24 20.79 -6.51
CA GLU A 146 8.08 19.37 -6.86
C GLU A 146 6.71 19.06 -7.45
N ILE A 147 5.64 19.69 -6.94
CA ILE A 147 4.30 19.55 -7.51
C ILE A 147 4.26 20.06 -8.95
N VAL A 148 4.83 21.23 -9.21
CA VAL A 148 4.87 21.81 -10.57
C VAL A 148 5.66 20.91 -11.51
N GLU A 149 6.89 20.55 -11.15
CA GLU A 149 7.76 19.69 -11.96
C GLU A 149 7.12 18.32 -12.26
N TYR A 150 6.48 17.71 -11.25
CA TYR A 150 5.82 16.41 -11.43
C TYR A 150 4.60 16.54 -12.35
N ARG A 151 3.85 17.62 -12.22
CA ARG A 151 2.72 17.90 -13.13
C ARG A 151 3.19 18.09 -14.56
N GLU A 152 4.15 18.97 -14.80
CA GLU A 152 4.65 19.32 -16.14
C GLU A 152 5.33 18.13 -16.84
N ASN A 153 6.06 17.29 -16.10
CA ASN A 153 6.83 16.19 -16.67
C ASN A 153 6.08 14.86 -16.72
N TRP A 154 5.00 14.71 -15.94
CA TRP A 154 4.31 13.42 -15.81
C TRP A 154 2.79 13.51 -15.97
N ILE A 155 2.12 14.33 -15.13
CA ILE A 155 0.65 14.32 -15.03
C ILE A 155 0.00 14.94 -16.26
N ASP A 156 0.33 16.20 -16.56
CA ASP A 156 -0.33 16.98 -17.57
C ASP A 156 -0.10 16.42 -19.01
N PRO A 157 1.13 15.95 -19.36
CA PRO A 157 1.34 15.33 -20.67
C PRO A 157 0.63 13.98 -20.87
N LEU A 158 0.42 13.21 -19.79
CA LEU A 158 -0.31 11.94 -19.83
C LEU A 158 -1.83 12.13 -19.68
N GLY A 159 -2.26 13.20 -19.04
CA GLY A 159 -3.66 13.37 -18.62
C GLY A 159 -4.10 12.31 -17.61
N ILE A 160 -3.18 11.90 -16.71
CA ILE A 160 -3.39 10.81 -15.75
C ILE A 160 -3.89 11.33 -14.41
N ASP A 161 -4.74 10.54 -13.77
CA ASP A 161 -5.08 10.75 -12.35
C ASP A 161 -3.86 10.54 -11.45
N ALA A 162 -3.66 11.44 -10.48
CA ALA A 162 -2.47 11.40 -9.64
C ALA A 162 -2.71 11.88 -8.22
N GLU A 163 -1.88 11.38 -7.32
CA GLU A 163 -1.78 11.82 -5.93
C GLU A 163 -0.32 12.11 -5.58
N ILE A 164 -0.09 13.22 -4.87
CA ILE A 164 1.23 13.60 -4.34
C ILE A 164 1.11 13.69 -2.82
N TRP A 165 1.96 12.95 -2.13
CA TRP A 165 1.91 12.77 -0.69
C TRP A 165 3.19 13.20 -0.01
N GLN A 166 3.11 13.60 1.27
CA GLN A 166 4.26 13.67 2.15
C GLN A 166 4.82 12.28 2.43
N MET A 167 6.14 12.19 2.56
CA MET A 167 6.82 10.94 2.90
C MET A 167 6.52 10.58 4.36
N HIS A 168 6.33 9.29 4.63
CA HIS A 168 6.21 8.73 5.98
C HIS A 168 7.47 7.95 6.36
N ASN A 169 7.64 7.67 7.66
CA ASN A 169 8.85 7.01 8.18
C ASN A 169 8.80 5.48 8.19
N TRP A 170 7.82 4.86 7.52
CA TRP A 170 7.68 3.39 7.43
C TRP A 170 7.71 2.69 8.81
N GLY A 171 6.96 3.20 9.78
CA GLY A 171 6.96 2.64 11.13
C GLY A 171 8.24 2.88 11.91
N GLY A 172 8.94 3.98 11.63
CA GLY A 172 10.20 4.35 12.27
C GLY A 172 11.44 3.70 11.66
N GLN A 173 11.32 3.08 10.48
CA GLN A 173 12.43 2.41 9.81
C GLN A 173 13.20 3.31 8.83
N TYR A 174 12.68 4.49 8.55
CA TYR A 174 13.23 5.43 7.60
C TYR A 174 13.21 6.86 8.14
N ASP A 175 14.32 7.57 8.01
CA ASP A 175 14.35 9.00 8.31
C ASP A 175 13.69 9.76 7.17
N THR A 176 12.60 10.45 7.48
CA THR A 176 11.86 11.26 6.53
C THR A 176 12.15 12.73 6.76
N PRO A 177 12.26 13.55 5.70
CA PRO A 177 12.35 14.99 5.84
C PRO A 177 11.05 15.62 6.39
N TYR A 178 9.94 14.87 6.39
CA TYR A 178 8.67 15.35 6.89
C TYR A 178 8.59 15.24 8.41
N GLU A 179 8.58 16.39 9.08
CA GLU A 179 8.38 16.48 10.52
C GLU A 179 6.88 16.63 10.84
N ARG A 180 6.37 15.69 11.62
CA ARG A 180 5.02 15.75 12.19
C ARG A 180 5.03 16.52 13.50
N ASP A 181 3.90 17.10 13.87
CA ASP A 181 3.73 17.64 15.23
C ASP A 181 3.75 16.48 16.24
N LYS A 182 4.87 16.33 16.93
CA LYS A 182 5.13 15.21 17.86
C LYS A 182 4.67 15.49 19.29
N LYS A 183 3.69 16.36 19.51
CA LYS A 183 3.27 16.70 20.86
C LYS A 183 2.56 15.57 21.58
N GLU A 184 1.70 14.84 20.92
CA GLU A 184 0.87 13.80 21.51
C GLU A 184 0.74 12.60 20.56
N LYS A 185 1.00 11.39 21.07
CA LYS A 185 0.73 10.15 20.35
C LYS A 185 -0.73 9.75 20.55
N ARG A 186 -1.33 9.22 19.49
CA ARG A 186 -2.67 8.63 19.53
C ARG A 186 -2.75 7.41 18.62
N SER A 187 -3.78 6.59 18.80
CA SER A 187 -3.98 5.45 17.93
C SER A 187 -4.16 5.89 16.47
N CYS A 188 -3.41 5.25 15.57
CA CYS A 188 -3.61 5.40 14.13
C CYS A 188 -4.90 4.72 13.62
N GLY A 189 -5.64 4.01 14.47
CA GLY A 189 -6.88 3.31 14.15
C GLY A 189 -6.75 2.02 13.34
N ARG A 190 -5.58 1.75 12.73
CA ARG A 190 -5.41 0.58 11.86
C ARG A 190 -5.73 -0.77 12.49
N PRO A 191 -5.40 -1.04 13.78
CA PRO A 191 -5.77 -2.31 14.42
C PRO A 191 -7.29 -2.56 14.55
N PHE A 192 -8.09 -1.51 14.41
CA PHE A 192 -9.56 -1.56 14.51
C PHE A 192 -10.26 -1.46 13.16
N ALA A 193 -9.57 -1.01 12.14
CA ALA A 193 -10.14 -0.84 10.80
C ALA A 193 -10.47 -2.21 10.17
N PRO A 194 -11.58 -2.35 9.44
CA PRO A 194 -12.04 -3.61 8.88
C PRO A 194 -11.23 -4.02 7.64
N TYR A 195 -9.92 -4.16 7.78
CA TYR A 195 -9.03 -4.67 6.74
C TYR A 195 -7.88 -5.48 7.34
N LEU A 196 -7.33 -6.39 6.55
CA LEU A 196 -6.15 -7.18 6.91
C LEU A 196 -4.98 -6.85 6.00
N ASN A 197 -3.79 -6.88 6.58
CA ASN A 197 -2.55 -6.84 5.83
C ASN A 197 -1.91 -8.22 5.82
N VAL A 198 -1.87 -8.85 4.66
CA VAL A 198 -1.33 -10.20 4.49
C VAL A 198 -0.01 -10.13 3.74
N ARG A 199 1.04 -10.71 4.29
CA ARG A 199 2.32 -10.91 3.62
C ARG A 199 2.37 -12.27 2.96
N ALA A 200 3.00 -12.35 1.79
CA ALA A 200 3.09 -13.63 1.05
C ALA A 200 3.89 -14.70 1.80
N GLY A 201 4.93 -14.31 2.51
CA GLY A 201 5.68 -15.19 3.41
C GLY A 201 5.18 -15.12 4.85
N GLY A 202 5.87 -15.81 5.73
CA GLY A 202 5.61 -15.88 7.16
C GLY A 202 6.82 -16.43 7.91
N ILE A 203 6.65 -16.63 9.21
CA ILE A 203 7.66 -17.28 10.08
C ILE A 203 7.57 -18.82 9.93
N ASP A 204 8.62 -19.50 10.34
CA ASP A 204 8.69 -20.99 10.37
C ASP A 204 8.36 -21.67 9.03
N GLY A 205 8.70 -20.99 7.92
CA GLY A 205 8.45 -21.52 6.57
C GLY A 205 7.02 -21.37 6.06
N LYS A 206 6.09 -20.87 6.88
CA LYS A 206 4.68 -20.65 6.52
C LYS A 206 4.49 -19.52 5.51
N HIS A 207 3.28 -19.44 4.97
CA HIS A 207 2.82 -18.38 4.06
C HIS A 207 1.68 -17.58 4.69
N ALA A 208 1.28 -16.50 4.01
CA ALA A 208 0.13 -15.68 4.33
C ALA A 208 0.12 -15.14 5.77
N ALA A 209 1.27 -14.62 6.23
CA ALA A 209 1.36 -13.99 7.54
C ALA A 209 0.49 -12.71 7.60
N VAL A 210 -0.37 -12.62 8.60
CA VAL A 210 -1.12 -11.41 8.92
C VAL A 210 -0.24 -10.51 9.79
N VAL A 211 -0.13 -9.24 9.39
CA VAL A 211 0.65 -8.22 10.09
C VAL A 211 -0.23 -7.01 10.44
N PRO A 212 0.14 -6.20 11.44
CA PRO A 212 -0.69 -5.11 11.96
C PRO A 212 -1.08 -4.05 10.92
N CYS A 213 -0.17 -3.72 10.00
CA CYS A 213 -0.42 -2.70 8.98
C CYS A 213 0.56 -2.81 7.80
N CYS A 214 0.33 -2.01 6.75
CA CYS A 214 1.16 -2.01 5.54
C CYS A 214 2.60 -1.52 5.77
N TYR A 215 2.88 -0.80 6.83
CA TYR A 215 4.23 -0.33 7.16
C TYR A 215 5.07 -1.36 7.91
N VAL A 216 4.43 -2.38 8.49
CA VAL A 216 5.13 -3.50 9.12
C VAL A 216 5.49 -4.52 8.07
N LEU A 217 6.77 -4.74 7.85
CA LEU A 217 7.25 -5.63 6.80
C LEU A 217 7.28 -7.11 7.22
N GLY A 218 6.96 -7.40 8.48
CA GLY A 218 6.83 -8.76 8.99
C GLY A 218 8.15 -9.44 9.36
N GLN A 219 9.19 -8.67 9.57
CA GLN A 219 10.53 -9.13 9.91
C GLN A 219 10.67 -9.60 11.34
N ASP A 220 9.91 -9.00 12.21
CA ASP A 220 9.85 -9.40 13.59
C ASP A 220 8.74 -10.43 13.76
N SER A 221 9.07 -11.58 14.31
CA SER A 221 8.10 -12.61 14.65
C SER A 221 6.97 -12.07 15.54
N LYS A 222 7.26 -11.07 16.37
CA LYS A 222 6.27 -10.38 17.20
C LYS A 222 5.23 -9.57 16.41
N ALA A 223 5.53 -9.22 15.18
CA ALA A 223 4.61 -8.51 14.30
C ALA A 223 3.70 -9.45 13.50
N VAL A 224 3.86 -10.76 13.61
CA VAL A 224 2.99 -11.73 12.97
C VAL A 224 1.85 -12.08 13.92
N LEU A 225 0.63 -11.75 13.51
CA LEU A 225 -0.60 -11.94 14.30
C LEU A 225 -1.27 -13.30 14.04
N GLY A 226 -0.82 -14.01 13.01
CA GLY A 226 -1.29 -15.33 12.60
C GLY A 226 -0.93 -15.63 11.15
N HIS A 227 -1.31 -16.81 10.65
CA HIS A 227 -1.05 -17.26 9.28
C HIS A 227 -2.33 -17.80 8.65
N LEU A 228 -2.75 -17.22 7.53
CA LEU A 228 -3.94 -17.67 6.79
C LEU A 228 -3.69 -18.94 5.94
N GLU A 229 -2.52 -19.55 6.06
CA GLU A 229 -2.22 -20.88 5.51
C GLU A 229 -2.93 -22.00 6.29
N ASP A 230 -3.07 -21.81 7.60
CA ASP A 230 -3.60 -22.81 8.54
C ASP A 230 -4.65 -22.25 9.52
N GLN A 231 -4.98 -20.99 9.41
CA GLN A 231 -6.00 -20.30 10.22
C GLN A 231 -7.00 -19.58 9.32
N SER A 232 -8.25 -19.48 9.74
CA SER A 232 -9.24 -18.64 9.10
C SER A 232 -8.99 -17.14 9.38
N ILE A 233 -9.58 -16.27 8.57
CA ILE A 233 -9.55 -14.82 8.81
C ILE A 233 -10.16 -14.50 10.17
N GLU A 234 -11.26 -15.14 10.54
CA GLU A 234 -11.95 -14.93 11.81
C GLU A 234 -11.09 -15.34 13.01
N GLU A 235 -10.40 -16.49 12.94
CA GLU A 235 -9.48 -16.94 13.98
C GLU A 235 -8.33 -15.98 14.19
N VAL A 236 -7.69 -15.51 13.11
CA VAL A 236 -6.60 -14.52 13.23
C VAL A 236 -7.11 -13.18 13.73
N TRP A 237 -8.27 -12.70 13.23
CA TRP A 237 -8.87 -11.44 13.65
C TRP A 237 -9.20 -11.39 15.14
N ASN A 238 -9.58 -12.54 15.71
CA ASN A 238 -9.93 -12.70 17.12
C ASN A 238 -8.80 -13.32 17.97
N SER A 239 -7.60 -13.47 17.41
CA SER A 239 -6.46 -14.06 18.13
C SER A 239 -6.04 -13.25 19.34
N VAL A 240 -5.32 -13.90 20.25
CA VAL A 240 -4.77 -13.27 21.46
C VAL A 240 -3.80 -12.15 21.06
N GLU A 241 -2.99 -12.38 20.05
CA GLU A 241 -2.00 -11.43 19.52
C GLU A 241 -2.66 -10.17 18.97
N TYR A 242 -3.73 -10.34 18.18
CA TYR A 242 -4.43 -9.21 17.60
C TYR A 242 -5.20 -8.41 18.66
N ASN A 243 -5.82 -9.11 19.61
CA ASN A 243 -6.52 -8.46 20.73
C ASN A 243 -5.55 -7.74 21.68
N ALA A 244 -4.36 -8.30 21.93
CA ALA A 244 -3.31 -7.63 22.71
C ALA A 244 -2.85 -6.32 22.03
N LEU A 245 -2.67 -6.34 20.70
CA LEU A 245 -2.36 -5.13 19.92
C LEU A 245 -3.45 -4.07 20.06
N ARG A 246 -4.73 -4.46 19.90
CA ARG A 246 -5.87 -3.54 20.08
C ARG A 246 -5.93 -2.96 21.49
N GLN A 247 -5.71 -3.81 22.50
CA GLN A 247 -5.70 -3.37 23.88
C GLN A 247 -4.58 -2.37 24.16
N ALA A 248 -3.38 -2.62 23.65
CA ALA A 248 -2.27 -1.68 23.78
C ALA A 248 -2.58 -0.32 23.12
N HIS A 249 -3.26 -0.32 21.96
CA HIS A 249 -3.72 0.91 21.29
C HIS A 249 -4.83 1.63 22.05
N LYS A 250 -5.74 0.90 22.72
CA LYS A 250 -6.78 1.50 23.59
C LYS A 250 -6.21 2.16 24.84
N GLU A 251 -5.15 1.58 25.37
CA GLU A 251 -4.46 2.05 26.58
C GLU A 251 -3.33 3.04 26.27
N GLU A 252 -3.15 3.40 25.02
CA GLU A 252 -2.10 4.32 24.53
C GLU A 252 -0.67 3.86 24.87
N ARG A 253 -0.47 2.55 25.04
CA ARG A 253 0.82 1.90 25.34
C ARG A 253 1.60 1.62 24.04
N PHE A 254 1.78 2.64 23.21
CA PHE A 254 2.45 2.50 21.91
C PHE A 254 3.94 2.17 22.02
N ASP A 255 4.58 2.60 23.13
CA ASP A 255 6.01 2.37 23.36
C ASP A 255 6.32 0.90 23.70
N ASP A 256 5.31 0.13 24.12
CA ASP A 256 5.41 -1.31 24.35
C ASP A 256 5.40 -2.12 23.03
N ILE A 257 5.07 -1.47 21.91
CA ILE A 257 4.93 -2.12 20.61
C ILE A 257 6.11 -1.72 19.73
N ASP A 258 7.10 -2.61 19.58
CA ASP A 258 8.36 -2.34 18.90
C ASP A 258 8.20 -1.72 17.49
N TYR A 259 7.20 -2.15 16.73
CA TYR A 259 6.93 -1.66 15.38
C TYR A 259 6.00 -0.44 15.32
N CYS A 260 5.47 0.02 16.47
CA CYS A 260 4.65 1.24 16.56
C CYS A 260 5.37 2.38 17.26
N LYS A 261 6.23 2.12 18.25
CA LYS A 261 6.82 3.13 19.15
C LYS A 261 7.42 4.35 18.45
N ASN A 262 8.03 4.17 17.28
CA ASN A 262 8.67 5.23 16.49
C ASN A 262 7.88 5.58 15.21
N CYS A 263 6.64 5.07 15.08
CA CYS A 263 5.84 5.28 13.89
C CYS A 263 5.29 6.71 13.84
N ASP A 264 5.51 7.41 12.73
CA ASP A 264 5.01 8.76 12.52
C ASP A 264 3.47 8.82 12.36
N GLN A 265 2.84 7.66 12.09
CA GLN A 265 1.39 7.57 11.96
C GLN A 265 0.65 7.67 13.31
N LEU A 266 1.37 7.68 14.43
CA LEU A 266 0.82 7.94 15.76
C LEU A 266 0.67 9.44 16.06
N TYR A 267 1.14 10.30 15.17
CA TYR A 267 1.06 11.76 15.32
C TYR A 267 0.16 12.37 14.24
N ASP A 268 -0.34 13.55 14.52
CA ASP A 268 -1.11 14.30 13.53
C ASP A 268 -0.30 14.62 12.27
N ALA A 269 -0.94 14.42 11.13
CA ALA A 269 -0.39 14.75 9.83
C ALA A 269 -1.51 15.25 8.90
N PRO A 270 -2.05 16.44 9.17
CA PRO A 270 -3.23 16.94 8.47
C PRO A 270 -3.01 17.11 6.95
N ASP A 271 -1.79 17.35 6.54
CA ASP A 271 -1.42 17.71 5.16
C ASP A 271 -0.62 16.61 4.44
N SER A 272 -0.83 15.36 4.80
CA SER A 272 -0.12 14.24 4.17
C SER A 272 -0.40 14.13 2.66
N LEU A 273 -1.64 14.36 2.21
CA LEU A 273 -1.98 14.53 0.80
C LEU A 273 -1.79 15.99 0.43
N VAL A 274 -0.72 16.31 -0.29
CA VAL A 274 -0.39 17.70 -0.64
C VAL A 274 -1.02 18.15 -1.95
N TRP A 275 -1.28 17.23 -2.88
CA TRP A 275 -1.94 17.56 -4.14
C TRP A 275 -2.62 16.33 -4.77
N SER A 276 -3.75 16.54 -5.45
CA SER A 276 -4.41 15.52 -6.28
C SER A 276 -5.34 16.17 -7.31
N ASN A 277 -5.45 15.58 -8.51
CA ASN A 277 -6.45 15.89 -9.50
C ASN A 277 -7.62 14.88 -9.52
N ILE A 278 -7.61 13.88 -8.65
CA ILE A 278 -8.66 12.87 -8.57
C ILE A 278 -9.93 13.50 -8.00
N LYS A 279 -11.04 13.38 -8.74
CA LYS A 279 -12.33 13.92 -8.31
C LYS A 279 -12.75 13.34 -6.96
N GLY A 280 -13.12 14.23 -6.05
CA GLY A 280 -13.56 13.86 -4.69
C GLY A 280 -12.41 13.69 -3.68
N LYS A 281 -11.15 13.82 -4.10
CA LYS A 281 -10.03 13.95 -3.17
C LYS A 281 -9.93 15.39 -2.70
N ALA A 282 -9.83 15.58 -1.41
CA ALA A 282 -9.64 16.90 -0.83
C ALA A 282 -8.14 17.18 -0.66
N TYR A 283 -7.70 18.30 -1.19
CA TYR A 283 -6.35 18.84 -0.98
C TYR A 283 -6.07 18.99 0.52
N GLY A 284 -4.87 18.58 0.95
CA GLY A 284 -4.46 18.66 2.35
C GLY A 284 -5.24 17.71 3.29
N GLN A 285 -5.99 16.76 2.75
CA GLN A 285 -6.76 15.82 3.56
C GLN A 285 -6.37 14.38 3.32
N HIS A 286 -5.91 13.73 4.38
CA HIS A 286 -5.73 12.29 4.44
C HIS A 286 -6.72 11.70 5.44
N LYS A 287 -7.69 10.89 4.98
CA LYS A 287 -8.73 10.34 5.86
C LYS A 287 -8.19 9.44 6.97
N ILE A 288 -7.05 8.79 6.74
CA ILE A 288 -6.40 7.92 7.72
C ILE A 288 -5.66 8.74 8.76
N ASP A 289 -5.09 9.89 8.39
CA ASP A 289 -4.33 10.77 9.31
C ASP A 289 -5.24 11.68 10.14
N LYS A 290 -6.45 11.96 9.66
CA LYS A 290 -7.49 12.55 10.51
C LYS A 290 -8.06 11.47 11.42
N SER A 291 -7.21 11.07 12.34
CA SER A 291 -7.58 10.31 13.53
C SER A 291 -8.75 9.35 13.34
N PHE A 292 -8.42 8.17 13.05
CA PHE A 292 -9.19 7.07 13.55
C PHE A 292 -9.10 7.14 15.08
N ASP A 293 -9.96 7.93 15.69
CA ASP A 293 -10.19 7.78 17.10
C ASP A 293 -10.96 6.47 17.25
N PHE A 294 -10.30 5.43 17.80
CA PHE A 294 -10.96 4.15 18.05
C PHE A 294 -12.24 4.33 18.88
N ARG A 295 -12.37 5.41 19.65
CA ARG A 295 -13.57 5.81 20.39
C ARG A 295 -14.77 6.04 19.48
N ASP A 296 -14.56 6.35 18.21
CA ASP A 296 -15.65 6.47 17.23
C ASP A 296 -16.23 5.10 16.82
N PHE A 297 -15.48 4.01 17.02
CA PHE A 297 -15.97 2.65 16.79
C PHE A 297 -16.67 2.03 18.00
N ILE A 298 -16.37 2.50 19.21
CA ILE A 298 -16.93 1.94 20.46
C ILE A 298 -18.32 2.54 20.77
N LYS A 299 -18.73 3.61 20.11
CA LYS A 299 -20.02 4.29 20.36
C LYS A 299 -21.25 3.54 19.84
N ASN A 300 -21.08 2.40 19.20
CA ASN A 300 -22.17 1.64 18.57
C ASN A 300 -22.34 0.21 19.11
N ASP A 301 -21.80 -0.12 20.29
CA ASP A 301 -22.07 -1.38 21.00
C ASP A 301 -22.91 -1.13 22.27
#